data_1ad058d896621b8d450f335e689352df
#
_entry.id   1ad058d896621b8d450f335e689352df
#
_cell.length_a   1.000
_cell.length_b   1.000
_cell.length_c   1.000
_cell.angle_alpha   90.00
_cell.angle_beta   90.00
_cell.angle_gamma   90.00
#
_symmetry.space_group_name_H-M   'P 1'
#
loop_
_entity.id
_entity.type
_entity.pdbx_description
1 polymer ?
#
loop_
_entity_poly.entity_id
_entity_poly.type
_entity_poly.pdbx_seq_one_letter_code
_entity_poly.pdbx_strand_id
1 'polypeptide(L)'
;MSTGYALAAVTAVLRGQLMAYLRATGASSAVGGVSVSAGPPDRVTVGNQEGNQVNLFLSRVTRNPTWANLGPPPRSTGGDDVAAPPLGVDLHYVASVYGHDPLTGEILLGHLLAMLHETPVLTRAAIRRSLAPDPPDPTLPAPVADSRLAEQVEQLRVSVTNSPGGEESFRLWSAFSAPYRSSVFFDVSVVLIDPLRGAREPLPVRAVSAGTIDVDGPEVDQVRADGPTGTPVTAGATLVVTGRNLAGPDVRVRIGAASASPATVTAGELRLPLTAFDRPVAAGIRGLVVTHAVA
;
A
#
# COMPACT_ATOMS: atom_id res chain seq x y z
N MET A 1 8.04 -7.02 1.33
CA MET A 1 6.98 -6.04 1.61
C MET A 1 5.76 -6.80 2.10
N SER A 2 4.80 -6.16 2.75
CA SER A 2 3.74 -6.90 3.46
C SER A 2 2.58 -7.34 2.56
N THR A 3 1.88 -8.39 2.96
CA THR A 3 0.75 -8.97 2.22
C THR A 3 -0.59 -8.40 2.72
N GLY A 4 -1.71 -8.81 2.13
CA GLY A 4 -3.06 -8.46 2.60
C GLY A 4 -3.35 -8.87 4.05
N TYR A 5 -2.55 -9.76 4.65
CA TYR A 5 -2.65 -10.13 6.07
C TYR A 5 -2.06 -9.10 7.03
N ALA A 6 -1.44 -8.02 6.51
CA ALA A 6 -0.76 -7.03 7.32
C ALA A 6 -1.65 -6.34 8.36
N LEU A 7 -2.91 -6.08 8.05
CA LEU A 7 -3.84 -5.45 8.99
C LEU A 7 -4.03 -6.32 10.24
N ALA A 8 -4.31 -7.61 10.03
CA ALA A 8 -4.46 -8.56 11.13
C ALA A 8 -3.15 -8.75 11.90
N ALA A 9 -2.01 -8.72 11.18
CA ALA A 9 -0.69 -8.81 11.80
C ALA A 9 -0.40 -7.62 12.72
N VAL A 10 -0.77 -6.40 12.35
CA VAL A 10 -0.64 -5.22 13.23
C VAL A 10 -1.43 -5.43 14.52
N THR A 11 -2.69 -5.84 14.42
CA THR A 11 -3.52 -6.12 15.61
C THR A 11 -2.90 -7.22 16.49
N ALA A 12 -2.38 -8.29 15.89
CA ALA A 12 -1.71 -9.36 16.62
C ALA A 12 -0.44 -8.87 17.33
N VAL A 13 0.37 -8.02 16.66
CA VAL A 13 1.57 -7.42 17.24
C VAL A 13 1.22 -6.54 18.44
N LEU A 14 0.24 -5.65 18.30
CA LEU A 14 -0.22 -4.79 19.39
C LEU A 14 -0.72 -5.62 20.59
N ARG A 15 -1.51 -6.67 20.33
CA ARG A 15 -1.99 -7.59 21.36
C ARG A 15 -0.84 -8.27 22.09
N GLY A 16 0.13 -8.81 21.35
CA GLY A 16 1.30 -9.47 21.92
C GLY A 16 2.17 -8.53 22.77
N GLN A 17 2.42 -7.33 22.25
CA GLN A 17 3.20 -6.32 22.98
C GLN A 17 2.51 -5.84 24.24
N LEU A 18 1.21 -5.55 24.18
CA LEU A 18 0.45 -5.14 25.36
C LEU A 18 0.45 -6.24 26.43
N MET A 19 0.23 -7.49 26.04
CA MET A 19 0.29 -8.62 26.97
C MET A 19 1.68 -8.76 27.60
N ALA A 20 2.73 -8.62 26.81
CA ALA A 20 4.10 -8.67 27.31
C ALA A 20 4.39 -7.50 28.29
N TYR A 21 3.92 -6.30 27.97
CA TYR A 21 4.08 -5.12 28.80
C TYR A 21 3.35 -5.27 30.15
N LEU A 22 2.08 -5.73 30.12
CA LEU A 22 1.29 -5.95 31.34
C LEU A 22 1.89 -7.01 32.25
N ARG A 23 2.55 -8.02 31.69
CA ARG A 23 3.30 -9.02 32.46
C ARG A 23 4.60 -8.46 33.03
N ALA A 24 5.37 -7.74 32.22
CA ALA A 24 6.66 -7.16 32.63
C ALA A 24 6.52 -6.11 33.73
N THR A 25 5.46 -5.31 33.71
CA THR A 25 5.16 -4.30 34.75
C THR A 25 4.49 -4.89 36.00
N GLY A 26 4.14 -6.19 35.98
CA GLY A 26 3.39 -6.81 37.08
C GLY A 26 1.90 -6.45 37.15
N ALA A 27 1.41 -5.62 36.22
CA ALA A 27 0.01 -5.19 36.20
C ALA A 27 -0.95 -6.39 36.07
N SER A 28 -0.61 -7.36 35.23
CA SER A 28 -1.41 -8.57 35.09
C SER A 28 -1.59 -9.34 36.40
N SER A 29 -0.54 -9.45 37.20
CA SER A 29 -0.61 -10.12 38.53
C SER A 29 -1.34 -9.29 39.53
N ALA A 30 -1.18 -7.97 39.51
CA ALA A 30 -1.81 -7.04 40.45
C ALA A 30 -3.35 -7.05 40.37
N VAL A 31 -3.90 -7.28 39.18
CA VAL A 31 -5.35 -7.34 38.94
C VAL A 31 -5.90 -8.79 38.87
N GLY A 32 -5.15 -9.78 39.34
CA GLY A 32 -5.60 -11.17 39.34
C GLY A 32 -5.67 -11.84 37.97
N GLY A 33 -4.92 -11.36 37.00
CA GLY A 33 -4.90 -11.81 35.62
C GLY A 33 -5.59 -10.86 34.67
N VAL A 34 -5.09 -10.80 33.44
CA VAL A 34 -5.64 -9.95 32.37
C VAL A 34 -5.60 -10.68 31.05
N SER A 35 -6.59 -10.46 30.21
CA SER A 35 -6.61 -10.88 28.81
C SER A 35 -6.55 -9.68 27.85
N VAL A 36 -5.97 -9.89 26.69
CA VAL A 36 -6.00 -8.89 25.61
C VAL A 36 -6.69 -9.53 24.40
N SER A 37 -7.87 -9.03 24.08
CA SER A 37 -8.67 -9.48 22.96
C SER A 37 -8.55 -8.53 21.76
N ALA A 38 -9.04 -8.99 20.62
CA ALA A 38 -9.17 -8.19 19.42
C ALA A 38 -10.53 -8.48 18.78
N GLY A 39 -11.33 -7.45 18.60
CA GLY A 39 -12.66 -7.59 18.00
C GLY A 39 -13.62 -6.47 18.37
N PRO A 40 -14.84 -6.51 17.84
CA PRO A 40 -15.83 -5.50 18.13
C PRO A 40 -16.28 -5.55 19.59
N PRO A 41 -16.55 -4.37 20.21
CA PRO A 41 -16.87 -4.26 21.64
C PRO A 41 -18.10 -5.04 22.11
N ASP A 42 -19.09 -5.27 21.22
CA ASP A 42 -20.31 -6.03 21.49
C ASP A 42 -20.08 -7.53 21.77
N ARG A 43 -18.90 -8.04 21.40
CA ARG A 43 -18.53 -9.44 21.65
C ARG A 43 -17.77 -9.66 22.95
N VAL A 44 -17.48 -8.59 23.68
CA VAL A 44 -16.82 -8.68 24.99
C VAL A 44 -17.86 -9.05 26.05
N THR A 45 -17.55 -10.07 26.84
CA THR A 45 -18.43 -10.48 27.95
C THR A 45 -18.45 -9.38 29.03
N VAL A 46 -19.64 -8.94 29.39
CA VAL A 46 -19.87 -7.89 30.41
C VAL A 46 -20.81 -8.38 31.49
N GLY A 47 -20.88 -7.64 32.59
CA GLY A 47 -21.74 -7.97 33.76
C GLY A 47 -21.07 -8.92 34.73
N ASN A 48 -21.82 -9.85 35.32
CA ASN A 48 -21.33 -10.72 36.42
C ASN A 48 -20.16 -11.66 35.99
N GLN A 49 -19.92 -11.81 34.69
CA GLN A 49 -18.81 -12.60 34.14
C GLN A 49 -17.76 -11.72 33.48
N GLU A 50 -17.79 -10.41 33.75
CA GLU A 50 -16.80 -9.47 33.24
C GLU A 50 -15.42 -9.79 33.81
N GLY A 51 -14.47 -10.11 32.90
CA GLY A 51 -13.08 -10.33 33.27
C GLY A 51 -12.23 -9.08 33.09
N ASN A 52 -11.04 -9.08 33.70
CA ASN A 52 -10.06 -8.04 33.47
C ASN A 52 -9.49 -8.17 32.06
N GLN A 53 -9.80 -7.20 31.23
CA GLN A 53 -9.52 -7.29 29.79
C GLN A 53 -9.24 -5.95 29.15
N VAL A 54 -8.32 -5.93 28.20
CA VAL A 54 -8.17 -4.84 27.23
C VAL A 54 -8.60 -5.38 25.87
N ASN A 55 -9.54 -4.70 25.23
CA ASN A 55 -10.00 -5.07 23.89
C ASN A 55 -9.50 -4.05 22.86
N LEU A 56 -8.81 -4.55 21.82
CA LEU A 56 -8.32 -3.76 20.70
C LEU A 56 -9.29 -3.93 19.52
N PHE A 57 -9.86 -2.83 19.06
CA PHE A 57 -10.77 -2.84 17.93
C PHE A 57 -10.28 -1.93 16.82
N LEU A 58 -10.04 -2.50 15.62
CA LEU A 58 -9.77 -1.74 14.42
C LEU A 58 -11.09 -1.13 13.91
N SER A 59 -11.33 0.13 14.23
CA SER A 59 -12.60 0.81 13.94
C SER A 59 -12.69 1.36 12.53
N ARG A 60 -11.55 1.78 11.97
CA ARG A 60 -11.50 2.41 10.65
C ARG A 60 -10.14 2.19 9.99
N VAL A 61 -10.14 2.11 8.67
CA VAL A 61 -8.94 2.11 7.83
C VAL A 61 -9.06 3.25 6.84
N THR A 62 -8.03 4.07 6.72
CA THR A 62 -7.98 5.16 5.75
C THR A 62 -6.77 5.03 4.84
N ARG A 63 -6.87 5.54 3.62
CA ARG A 63 -5.72 5.59 2.72
C ARG A 63 -4.75 6.65 3.21
N ASN A 64 -3.48 6.29 3.33
CA ASN A 64 -2.45 7.25 3.72
C ASN A 64 -2.23 8.28 2.60
N PRO A 65 -2.36 9.59 2.88
CA PRO A 65 -2.30 10.62 1.84
C PRO A 65 -0.90 10.76 1.21
N THR A 66 0.16 10.53 1.96
CA THR A 66 1.54 10.59 1.45
C THR A 66 1.77 9.50 0.42
N TRP A 67 1.38 8.27 0.73
CA TRP A 67 1.50 7.14 -0.18
C TRP A 67 0.47 7.16 -1.32
N ALA A 68 -0.66 7.82 -1.12
CA ALA A 68 -1.66 8.03 -2.17
C ALA A 68 -1.18 8.97 -3.27
N ASN A 69 -0.33 9.95 -2.91
CA ASN A 69 0.16 11.00 -3.80
C ASN A 69 1.58 10.73 -4.34
N LEU A 70 2.14 9.55 -4.08
CA LEU A 70 3.30 9.10 -4.83
C LEU A 70 2.93 9.09 -6.31
N GLY A 71 3.77 9.70 -7.14
CA GLY A 71 3.55 9.86 -8.57
C GLY A 71 3.23 8.53 -9.28
N PRO A 72 2.94 8.56 -10.57
CA PRO A 72 2.66 7.35 -11.33
C PRO A 72 3.81 6.34 -11.17
N PRO A 73 3.52 5.04 -11.20
CA PRO A 73 4.55 4.01 -11.09
C PRO A 73 5.62 4.21 -12.17
N PRO A 74 6.89 3.90 -11.87
CA PRO A 74 7.95 3.99 -12.85
C PRO A 74 7.61 3.10 -14.05
N ARG A 75 7.85 3.62 -15.24
CA ARG A 75 7.60 2.90 -16.49
C ARG A 75 8.91 2.47 -17.13
N SER A 76 8.88 1.31 -17.78
CA SER A 76 9.99 0.88 -18.63
C SER A 76 10.10 1.79 -19.85
N THR A 77 11.22 1.72 -20.56
CA THR A 77 11.38 2.40 -21.85
C THR A 77 10.34 1.97 -22.89
N GLY A 78 9.71 0.82 -22.71
CA GLY A 78 8.58 0.32 -23.51
C GLY A 78 7.21 0.85 -23.06
N GLY A 79 7.13 1.67 -22.00
CA GLY A 79 5.89 2.22 -21.47
C GLY A 79 5.12 1.28 -20.52
N ASP A 80 5.65 0.09 -20.22
CA ASP A 80 5.04 -0.84 -19.27
C ASP A 80 5.31 -0.41 -17.82
N ASP A 81 4.36 -0.64 -16.92
CA ASP A 81 4.56 -0.39 -15.50
C ASP A 81 5.62 -1.37 -14.94
N VAL A 82 6.71 -0.85 -14.40
CA VAL A 82 7.82 -1.64 -13.83
C VAL A 82 7.45 -2.18 -12.46
N ALA A 83 6.70 -1.41 -11.67
CA ALA A 83 6.20 -1.82 -10.37
C ALA A 83 4.86 -1.15 -10.09
N ALA A 84 3.91 -1.87 -9.53
CA ALA A 84 2.73 -1.24 -8.97
C ALA A 84 3.08 -0.67 -7.58
N PRO A 85 2.72 0.59 -7.26
CA PRO A 85 2.99 1.14 -5.95
C PRO A 85 2.21 0.38 -4.87
N PRO A 86 2.78 0.18 -3.68
CA PRO A 86 2.07 -0.42 -2.57
C PRO A 86 0.91 0.47 -2.12
N LEU A 87 -0.15 -0.15 -1.61
CA LEU A 87 -1.24 0.55 -0.97
C LEU A 87 -0.82 0.93 0.46
N GLY A 88 -0.63 2.23 0.72
CA GLY A 88 -0.39 2.75 2.06
C GLY A 88 -1.71 3.02 2.77
N VAL A 89 -1.87 2.47 3.98
CA VAL A 89 -3.06 2.68 4.81
C VAL A 89 -2.69 3.04 6.24
N ASP A 90 -3.55 3.85 6.87
CA ASP A 90 -3.52 4.16 8.29
C ASP A 90 -4.66 3.42 8.98
N LEU A 91 -4.35 2.83 10.13
CA LEU A 91 -5.25 2.01 10.92
C LEU A 91 -5.67 2.78 12.16
N HIS A 92 -6.98 2.94 12.37
CA HIS A 92 -7.55 3.65 13.51
C HIS A 92 -8.13 2.65 14.50
N TYR A 93 -7.58 2.65 15.69
CA TYR A 93 -7.94 1.72 16.76
C TYR A 93 -8.70 2.41 17.89
N VAL A 94 -9.62 1.65 18.45
CA VAL A 94 -10.23 1.92 19.76
C VAL A 94 -9.80 0.80 20.70
N ALA A 95 -9.12 1.16 21.78
CA ALA A 95 -8.82 0.24 22.85
C ALA A 95 -9.74 0.53 24.04
N SER A 96 -10.56 -0.42 24.41
CA SER A 96 -11.47 -0.34 25.55
C SER A 96 -11.03 -1.26 26.68
N VAL A 97 -11.25 -0.82 27.93
CA VAL A 97 -10.84 -1.54 29.14
C VAL A 97 -12.06 -2.03 29.92
N TYR A 98 -11.92 -3.21 30.46
CA TYR A 98 -12.91 -3.91 31.25
C TYR A 98 -12.27 -4.37 32.58
N GLY A 99 -12.98 -4.27 33.66
CA GLY A 99 -12.47 -4.66 34.97
C GLY A 99 -13.58 -5.17 35.87
N HIS A 100 -13.35 -6.32 36.48
CA HIS A 100 -14.29 -6.91 37.40
C HIS A 100 -14.46 -6.07 38.68
N ASP A 101 -13.32 -5.61 39.22
CA ASP A 101 -13.30 -4.81 40.43
C ASP A 101 -13.20 -3.31 40.14
N PRO A 102 -13.66 -2.44 41.09
CA PRO A 102 -13.47 -1.00 40.97
C PRO A 102 -12.00 -0.62 40.70
N LEU A 103 -11.77 0.38 39.89
CA LEU A 103 -10.45 0.91 39.47
C LEU A 103 -9.61 0.00 38.60
N THR A 104 -9.94 -1.29 38.45
CA THR A 104 -9.16 -2.21 37.59
C THR A 104 -9.11 -1.73 36.13
N GLY A 105 -10.22 -1.25 35.59
CA GLY A 105 -10.25 -0.65 34.26
C GLY A 105 -9.31 0.54 34.10
N GLU A 106 -9.25 1.41 35.13
CA GLU A 106 -8.37 2.59 35.13
C GLU A 106 -6.89 2.20 35.23
N ILE A 107 -6.57 1.18 36.02
CA ILE A 107 -5.21 0.60 36.11
C ILE A 107 -4.78 0.09 34.73
N LEU A 108 -5.63 -0.71 34.08
CA LEU A 108 -5.34 -1.24 32.73
C LEU A 108 -5.23 -0.14 31.69
N LEU A 109 -6.06 0.90 31.78
CA LEU A 109 -6.01 2.07 30.90
C LEU A 109 -4.70 2.84 31.06
N GLY A 110 -4.25 3.05 32.29
CA GLY A 110 -2.99 3.72 32.61
C GLY A 110 -1.80 2.96 32.02
N HIS A 111 -1.76 1.63 32.18
CA HIS A 111 -0.70 0.79 31.59
C HIS A 111 -0.76 0.75 30.05
N LEU A 112 -1.95 0.75 29.46
CA LEU A 112 -2.11 0.86 28.01
C LEU A 112 -1.53 2.17 27.49
N LEU A 113 -1.88 3.30 28.12
CA LEU A 113 -1.36 4.62 27.74
C LEU A 113 0.17 4.69 27.90
N ALA A 114 0.71 4.15 28.99
CA ALA A 114 2.15 4.09 29.23
C ALA A 114 2.85 3.28 28.11
N MET A 115 2.33 2.10 27.77
CA MET A 115 2.85 1.27 26.70
C MET A 115 2.84 1.99 25.34
N LEU A 116 1.73 2.66 24.98
CA LEU A 116 1.61 3.40 23.73
C LEU A 116 2.58 4.58 23.67
N HIS A 117 2.85 5.23 24.82
CA HIS A 117 3.80 6.33 24.93
C HIS A 117 5.25 5.85 24.84
N GLU A 118 5.60 4.76 25.50
CA GLU A 118 6.95 4.20 25.53
C GLU A 118 7.34 3.48 24.22
N THR A 119 6.36 2.99 23.47
CA THR A 119 6.57 2.25 22.23
C THR A 119 5.92 2.92 21.02
N PRO A 120 6.31 4.17 20.69
CA PRO A 120 5.72 4.90 19.57
C PRO A 120 6.06 4.32 18.19
N VAL A 121 7.01 3.38 18.14
CA VAL A 121 7.44 2.70 16.91
C VAL A 121 7.46 1.19 17.13
N LEU A 122 6.75 0.46 16.27
CA LEU A 122 6.80 -1.00 16.27
C LEU A 122 8.06 -1.45 15.53
N THR A 123 9.09 -1.82 16.27
CA THR A 123 10.36 -2.26 15.68
C THR A 123 10.21 -3.60 14.95
N ARG A 124 11.00 -3.83 13.89
CA ARG A 124 10.98 -5.10 13.16
C ARG A 124 11.24 -6.32 14.06
N ALA A 125 12.10 -6.17 15.05
CA ALA A 125 12.37 -7.22 16.03
C ALA A 125 11.14 -7.54 16.90
N ALA A 126 10.43 -6.51 17.35
CA ALA A 126 9.19 -6.66 18.12
C ALA A 126 8.08 -7.30 17.28
N ILE A 127 7.94 -6.89 16.02
CA ILE A 127 6.98 -7.47 15.07
C ILE A 127 7.27 -8.96 14.89
N ARG A 128 8.50 -9.35 14.57
CA ARG A 128 8.87 -10.78 14.41
C ARG A 128 8.59 -11.61 15.66
N ARG A 129 8.95 -11.08 16.83
CA ARG A 129 8.70 -11.76 18.11
C ARG A 129 7.20 -11.96 18.38
N SER A 130 6.37 -10.97 18.08
CA SER A 130 4.92 -11.06 18.30
C SER A 130 4.22 -11.96 17.30
N LEU A 131 4.74 -12.09 16.07
CA LEU A 131 4.15 -12.95 15.02
C LEU A 131 4.64 -14.41 15.10
N ALA A 132 5.74 -14.66 15.79
CA ALA A 132 6.25 -16.01 16.07
C ALA A 132 6.56 -16.14 17.58
N PRO A 133 5.53 -16.10 18.44
CA PRO A 133 5.71 -16.22 19.89
C PRO A 133 6.15 -17.63 20.29
N ASP A 134 6.93 -17.71 21.35
CA ASP A 134 7.32 -18.97 21.98
C ASP A 134 6.86 -18.93 23.46
N PRO A 135 5.95 -19.82 23.88
CA PRO A 135 5.25 -20.84 23.10
C PRO A 135 4.28 -20.24 22.05
N PRO A 136 3.94 -21.02 21.00
CA PRO A 136 3.01 -20.57 19.97
C PRO A 136 1.66 -20.14 20.54
N ASP A 137 1.13 -19.01 20.06
CA ASP A 137 -0.20 -18.54 20.41
C ASP A 137 -1.26 -19.23 19.54
N PRO A 138 -2.12 -20.10 20.11
CA PRO A 138 -3.12 -20.82 19.34
C PRO A 138 -4.22 -19.91 18.78
N THR A 139 -4.32 -18.69 19.25
CA THR A 139 -5.30 -17.69 18.77
C THR A 139 -4.78 -16.89 17.59
N LEU A 140 -3.50 -17.06 17.21
CA LEU A 140 -2.90 -16.39 16.06
C LEU A 140 -3.13 -17.23 14.79
N PRO A 141 -3.93 -16.76 13.82
CA PRO A 141 -4.13 -17.49 12.57
C PRO A 141 -2.81 -17.65 11.80
N ALA A 142 -2.53 -18.88 11.32
CA ALA A 142 -1.28 -19.17 10.60
C ALA A 142 -0.94 -18.17 9.47
N PRO A 143 -1.90 -17.71 8.61
CA PRO A 143 -1.59 -16.75 7.56
C PRO A 143 -1.09 -15.38 8.06
N VAL A 144 -1.36 -15.02 9.32
CA VAL A 144 -0.93 -13.75 9.91
C VAL A 144 0.59 -13.75 10.13
N ALA A 145 1.18 -14.89 10.46
CA ALA A 145 2.64 -15.04 10.56
C ALA A 145 3.33 -14.77 9.22
N ASP A 146 2.67 -15.14 8.10
CA ASP A 146 3.18 -14.95 6.74
C ASP A 146 2.92 -13.54 6.16
N SER A 147 2.47 -12.59 6.97
CA SER A 147 2.13 -11.23 6.55
C SER A 147 3.31 -10.43 6.00
N ARG A 148 4.55 -10.84 6.31
CA ARG A 148 5.80 -10.10 6.00
C ARG A 148 5.81 -8.66 6.53
N LEU A 149 5.05 -8.37 7.57
CA LEU A 149 4.92 -7.02 8.11
C LEU A 149 6.28 -6.44 8.55
N ALA A 150 7.18 -7.27 9.08
CA ALA A 150 8.52 -6.85 9.49
C ALA A 150 9.46 -6.50 8.31
N GLU A 151 9.07 -6.80 7.08
CA GLU A 151 9.87 -6.59 5.87
C GLU A 151 9.46 -5.33 5.10
N GLN A 152 8.41 -4.64 5.53
CA GLN A 152 8.00 -3.40 4.87
C GLN A 152 9.09 -2.31 5.00
N VAL A 153 9.13 -1.40 4.02
CA VAL A 153 10.15 -0.32 3.97
C VAL A 153 9.95 0.65 5.12
N GLU A 154 8.71 1.09 5.34
CA GLU A 154 8.36 2.04 6.39
C GLU A 154 8.28 1.39 7.77
N GLN A 155 8.57 2.18 8.79
CA GLN A 155 8.33 1.79 10.18
C GLN A 155 6.91 2.11 10.58
N LEU A 156 6.27 1.18 11.28
CA LEU A 156 4.96 1.41 11.87
C LEU A 156 5.08 2.34 13.08
N ARG A 157 4.39 3.47 13.02
CA ARG A 157 4.29 4.43 14.12
C ARG A 157 2.95 4.30 14.79
N VAL A 158 2.96 4.31 16.10
CA VAL A 158 1.76 4.32 16.94
C VAL A 158 1.64 5.70 17.57
N SER A 159 0.51 6.33 17.43
CA SER A 159 0.24 7.64 18.00
C SER A 159 -1.12 7.67 18.67
N VAL A 160 -1.15 8.06 19.94
CA VAL A 160 -2.41 8.32 20.63
C VAL A 160 -3.04 9.56 20.00
N THR A 161 -4.28 9.42 19.58
CA THR A 161 -5.05 10.51 19.00
C THR A 161 -5.97 11.10 20.05
N ASN A 162 -6.20 12.41 19.99
CA ASN A 162 -7.30 12.99 20.73
C ASN A 162 -8.58 12.29 20.30
N SER A 163 -9.36 11.86 21.26
CA SER A 163 -10.65 11.21 21.01
C SER A 163 -11.39 11.95 19.91
N PRO A 164 -11.92 11.27 18.89
CA PRO A 164 -12.91 11.88 18.03
C PRO A 164 -13.95 12.50 18.94
N GLY A 165 -14.42 13.69 18.66
CA GLY A 165 -15.27 14.47 19.56
C GLY A 165 -16.36 13.62 20.23
N GLY A 166 -16.80 13.95 21.42
CA GLY A 166 -17.68 13.09 22.23
C GLY A 166 -18.86 12.50 21.46
N GLU A 167 -19.34 13.20 20.43
CA GLU A 167 -20.39 12.73 19.53
C GLU A 167 -19.98 11.52 18.67
N GLU A 168 -18.78 11.49 18.10
CA GLU A 168 -18.31 10.36 17.29
C GLU A 168 -18.04 9.13 18.16
N SER A 169 -17.48 9.31 19.35
CA SER A 169 -17.33 8.24 20.34
C SER A 169 -18.69 7.66 20.74
N PHE A 170 -19.67 8.53 21.03
CA PHE A 170 -21.01 8.10 21.38
C PHE A 170 -21.68 7.34 20.23
N ARG A 171 -21.55 7.81 18.99
CA ARG A 171 -22.09 7.13 17.81
C ARG A 171 -21.47 5.73 17.63
N LEU A 172 -20.17 5.60 17.87
CA LEU A 172 -19.46 4.31 17.77
C LEU A 172 -20.05 3.31 18.78
N TRP A 173 -20.14 3.69 20.06
CA TRP A 173 -20.67 2.82 21.10
C TRP A 173 -22.17 2.49 20.89
N SER A 174 -22.95 3.47 20.46
CA SER A 174 -24.37 3.26 20.14
C SER A 174 -24.56 2.29 18.96
N ALA A 175 -23.69 2.35 17.96
CA ALA A 175 -23.74 1.45 16.80
C ALA A 175 -23.52 -0.03 17.18
N PHE A 176 -22.73 -0.29 18.24
CA PHE A 176 -22.52 -1.64 18.76
C PHE A 176 -23.58 -2.09 19.76
N SER A 177 -24.49 -1.19 20.18
CA SER A 177 -25.42 -1.47 21.29
C SER A 177 -24.71 -1.98 22.54
N ALA A 178 -23.45 -1.60 22.72
CA ALA A 178 -22.60 -2.00 23.84
C ALA A 178 -22.57 -0.91 24.93
N PRO A 179 -22.49 -1.29 26.21
CA PRO A 179 -22.30 -0.31 27.28
C PRO A 179 -21.03 0.50 27.07
N TYR A 180 -21.09 1.81 27.25
CA TYR A 180 -19.93 2.68 27.15
C TYR A 180 -18.84 2.25 28.15
N ARG A 181 -17.59 2.20 27.67
CA ARG A 181 -16.40 1.88 28.48
C ARG A 181 -15.30 2.92 28.23
N SER A 182 -14.51 3.13 29.27
CA SER A 182 -13.30 3.94 29.13
C SER A 182 -12.42 3.40 28.02
N SER A 183 -12.03 4.27 27.11
CA SER A 183 -11.34 3.88 25.90
C SER A 183 -10.30 4.91 25.45
N VAL A 184 -9.29 4.45 24.74
CA VAL A 184 -8.26 5.26 24.11
C VAL A 184 -8.35 5.05 22.60
N PHE A 185 -8.23 6.15 21.86
CA PHE A 185 -8.11 6.15 20.41
C PHE A 185 -6.64 6.32 20.03
N PHE A 186 -6.17 5.52 19.11
CA PHE A 186 -4.80 5.64 18.59
C PHE A 186 -4.73 5.16 17.16
N ASP A 187 -3.75 5.67 16.44
CA ASP A 187 -3.52 5.36 15.04
C ASP A 187 -2.21 4.59 14.87
N VAL A 188 -2.20 3.68 13.89
CA VAL A 188 -0.98 3.02 13.42
C VAL A 188 -0.77 3.39 11.95
N SER A 189 0.33 4.09 11.68
CA SER A 189 0.71 4.62 10.38
C SER A 189 2.15 4.20 10.06
N VAL A 190 2.53 3.83 8.89
CA VAL A 190 1.76 3.45 7.72
C VAL A 190 1.94 1.96 7.47
N VAL A 191 0.87 1.26 7.16
CA VAL A 191 0.90 -0.14 6.72
C VAL A 191 0.94 -0.16 5.20
N LEU A 192 1.94 -0.81 4.63
CA LEU A 192 2.12 -0.94 3.18
C LEU A 192 1.69 -2.33 2.74
N ILE A 193 0.71 -2.40 1.85
CA ILE A 193 0.21 -3.66 1.28
C ILE A 193 0.66 -3.74 -0.17
N ASP A 194 1.39 -4.80 -0.51
CA ASP A 194 1.81 -5.03 -1.88
C ASP A 194 0.66 -5.47 -2.77
N PRO A 195 0.60 -4.94 -3.99
CA PRO A 195 -0.33 -5.45 -4.98
C PRO A 195 0.06 -6.88 -5.38
N LEU A 196 -0.95 -7.73 -5.58
CA LEU A 196 -0.75 -9.12 -6.04
C LEU A 196 -0.17 -9.20 -7.46
N ARG A 197 -0.28 -8.13 -8.25
CA ARG A 197 0.38 -8.05 -9.55
C ARG A 197 1.85 -7.79 -9.31
N GLY A 198 2.66 -8.85 -9.44
CA GLY A 198 4.12 -8.73 -9.41
C GLY A 198 4.59 -7.71 -10.44
N ALA A 199 5.58 -6.90 -10.04
CA ALA A 199 6.39 -6.19 -11.01
C ALA A 199 6.94 -7.21 -12.02
N ARG A 200 6.82 -6.95 -13.30
CA ARG A 200 7.66 -7.66 -14.25
C ARG A 200 9.08 -7.21 -13.97
N GLU A 201 9.91 -8.10 -13.44
CA GLU A 201 11.34 -7.81 -13.37
C GLU A 201 11.80 -7.46 -14.78
N PRO A 202 12.38 -6.26 -14.97
CA PRO A 202 13.00 -5.97 -16.26
C PRO A 202 14.07 -7.03 -16.48
N LEU A 203 14.06 -7.63 -17.67
CA LEU A 203 15.11 -8.59 -18.04
C LEU A 203 16.46 -7.93 -17.81
N PRO A 204 17.44 -8.64 -17.23
CA PRO A 204 18.78 -8.08 -17.03
C PRO A 204 19.29 -7.57 -18.36
N VAL A 205 19.85 -6.35 -18.32
CA VAL A 205 20.47 -5.74 -19.52
C VAL A 205 21.56 -6.68 -20.01
N ARG A 206 21.31 -7.39 -21.10
CA ARG A 206 22.27 -8.34 -21.68
C ARG A 206 23.35 -7.68 -22.52
N ALA A 207 23.09 -6.45 -22.97
CA ALA A 207 24.07 -5.65 -23.70
C ALA A 207 23.78 -4.18 -23.51
N VAL A 208 24.79 -3.41 -23.14
CA VAL A 208 24.78 -1.95 -23.25
C VAL A 208 25.41 -1.64 -24.59
N SER A 209 24.61 -1.30 -25.60
CA SER A 209 25.17 -0.66 -26.78
C SER A 209 25.34 0.83 -26.46
N ALA A 210 26.56 1.26 -26.25
CA ALA A 210 26.89 2.68 -26.28
C ALA A 210 26.91 3.13 -27.75
N GLY A 211 25.74 3.55 -28.26
CA GLY A 211 25.67 4.29 -29.51
C GLY A 211 25.99 5.75 -29.22
N THR A 212 26.83 6.38 -30.01
CA THR A 212 26.87 7.84 -30.11
C THR A 212 25.48 8.31 -30.48
N ILE A 213 24.86 9.09 -29.60
CA ILE A 213 23.61 9.79 -29.96
C ILE A 213 24.00 10.76 -31.07
N ASP A 214 23.54 10.48 -32.26
CA ASP A 214 23.68 11.43 -33.38
C ASP A 214 22.85 12.66 -32.98
N VAL A 215 23.51 13.82 -32.96
CA VAL A 215 22.86 15.10 -32.58
C VAL A 215 21.67 15.41 -33.49
N ASP A 216 21.62 14.77 -34.67
CA ASP A 216 20.58 14.90 -35.68
C ASP A 216 19.53 13.76 -35.65
N GLY A 217 19.40 13.03 -34.54
CA GLY A 217 18.40 11.97 -34.38
C GLY A 217 16.95 12.44 -34.52
N PRO A 218 15.99 11.51 -34.76
CA PRO A 218 14.58 11.86 -34.91
C PRO A 218 14.02 12.44 -33.61
N GLU A 219 13.41 13.61 -33.73
CA GLU A 219 12.73 14.29 -32.62
C GLU A 219 11.22 14.36 -32.91
N VAL A 220 10.41 13.91 -31.97
CA VAL A 220 8.95 13.88 -32.08
C VAL A 220 8.37 15.04 -31.29
N ASP A 221 7.67 15.95 -31.98
CA ASP A 221 7.00 17.10 -31.37
C ASP A 221 5.55 16.75 -30.96
N GLN A 222 4.80 16.06 -31.83
CA GLN A 222 3.41 15.73 -31.60
C GLN A 222 2.98 14.41 -32.25
N VAL A 223 2.05 13.72 -31.59
CA VAL A 223 1.38 12.53 -32.13
C VAL A 223 -0.13 12.74 -32.07
N ARG A 224 -0.82 12.55 -33.19
CA ARG A 224 -2.29 12.67 -33.27
C ARG A 224 -2.87 11.60 -34.19
N ALA A 225 -4.18 11.36 -34.09
CA ALA A 225 -4.90 10.60 -35.10
C ALA A 225 -5.05 11.44 -36.37
N ASP A 226 -5.07 10.80 -37.52
CA ASP A 226 -5.39 11.45 -38.80
C ASP A 226 -6.88 11.87 -38.78
N GLY A 227 -7.12 13.18 -38.94
CA GLY A 227 -8.44 13.78 -38.87
C GLY A 227 -8.44 15.16 -38.22
N PRO A 228 -9.63 15.77 -37.97
CA PRO A 228 -9.76 17.04 -37.27
C PRO A 228 -9.13 17.01 -35.87
N THR A 229 -8.79 18.19 -35.34
CA THR A 229 -8.24 18.31 -33.98
C THR A 229 -9.16 17.67 -32.95
N GLY A 230 -8.61 16.79 -32.09
CA GLY A 230 -9.39 16.09 -31.07
C GLY A 230 -9.93 14.72 -31.52
N THR A 231 -9.62 14.25 -32.73
CA THR A 231 -9.98 12.89 -33.17
C THR A 231 -9.35 11.86 -32.23
N PRO A 232 -10.16 10.95 -31.63
CA PRO A 232 -9.62 9.93 -30.72
C PRO A 232 -8.79 8.89 -31.47
N VAL A 233 -7.71 8.41 -30.87
CA VAL A 233 -6.91 7.33 -31.38
C VAL A 233 -7.60 6.01 -31.09
N THR A 234 -8.13 5.37 -32.12
CA THR A 234 -8.77 4.04 -32.06
C THR A 234 -7.89 2.97 -32.71
N ALA A 235 -8.18 1.69 -32.50
CA ALA A 235 -7.38 0.57 -33.04
C ALA A 235 -7.23 0.58 -34.59
N GLY A 236 -8.19 1.18 -35.33
CA GLY A 236 -8.12 1.35 -36.78
C GLY A 236 -7.58 2.70 -37.25
N ALA A 237 -7.15 3.58 -36.34
CA ALA A 237 -6.70 4.92 -36.71
C ALA A 237 -5.31 4.89 -37.38
N THR A 238 -5.07 5.88 -38.24
CA THR A 238 -3.74 6.21 -38.71
C THR A 238 -3.15 7.27 -37.81
N LEU A 239 -1.96 7.05 -37.28
CA LEU A 239 -1.19 8.03 -36.52
C LEU A 239 -0.45 8.96 -37.48
N VAL A 240 -0.53 10.24 -37.17
CA VAL A 240 0.29 11.30 -37.77
C VAL A 240 1.25 11.77 -36.69
N VAL A 241 2.54 11.54 -36.92
CA VAL A 241 3.62 11.98 -36.02
C VAL A 241 4.34 13.12 -36.70
N THR A 242 4.40 14.26 -36.05
CA THR A 242 5.14 15.44 -36.52
C THR A 242 6.36 15.67 -35.65
N GLY A 243 7.42 16.15 -36.27
CA GLY A 243 8.70 16.32 -35.60
C GLY A 243 9.80 16.84 -36.51
N ARG A 244 11.03 16.58 -36.12
CA ARG A 244 12.25 16.92 -36.90
C ARG A 244 13.07 15.66 -37.16
N ASN A 245 13.77 15.64 -38.29
CA ASN A 245 14.64 14.53 -38.67
C ASN A 245 13.96 13.15 -38.63
N LEU A 246 12.66 13.10 -39.00
CA LEU A 246 11.91 11.83 -38.96
C LEU A 246 12.25 10.92 -40.15
N ALA A 247 12.80 11.47 -41.24
CA ALA A 247 13.25 10.68 -42.41
C ALA A 247 14.68 10.20 -42.22
N GLY A 248 14.92 8.94 -42.54
CA GLY A 248 16.24 8.33 -42.44
C GLY A 248 16.24 6.89 -43.02
N PRO A 249 17.38 6.21 -43.00
CA PRO A 249 17.43 4.81 -43.43
C PRO A 249 16.67 3.91 -42.45
N ASP A 250 15.85 3.00 -42.95
CA ASP A 250 15.07 1.98 -42.21
C ASP A 250 14.35 2.56 -40.94
N VAL A 251 13.46 3.54 -41.18
CA VAL A 251 12.69 4.17 -40.10
C VAL A 251 11.76 3.16 -39.44
N ARG A 252 11.89 3.00 -38.15
CA ARG A 252 11.01 2.16 -37.36
C ARG A 252 10.32 2.95 -36.25
N VAL A 253 9.04 2.70 -36.07
CA VAL A 253 8.25 3.25 -34.98
C VAL A 253 7.88 2.14 -34.01
N ARG A 254 8.14 2.35 -32.74
CA ARG A 254 7.79 1.41 -31.67
C ARG A 254 6.82 2.08 -30.69
N ILE A 255 5.74 1.36 -30.36
CA ILE A 255 4.78 1.74 -29.32
C ILE A 255 4.69 0.59 -28.32
N GLY A 256 5.23 0.80 -27.12
CA GLY A 256 5.35 -0.29 -26.14
C GLY A 256 6.19 -1.45 -26.69
N ALA A 257 5.57 -2.64 -26.82
CA ALA A 257 6.22 -3.83 -27.38
C ALA A 257 5.94 -4.05 -28.87
N ALA A 258 5.07 -3.23 -29.48
CA ALA A 258 4.71 -3.34 -30.89
C ALA A 258 5.63 -2.47 -31.76
N SER A 259 5.99 -2.94 -32.94
CA SER A 259 6.83 -2.21 -33.89
C SER A 259 6.26 -2.24 -35.32
N ALA A 260 6.51 -1.17 -36.05
CA ALA A 260 6.10 -1.06 -37.44
C ALA A 260 7.02 -0.09 -38.22
N SER A 261 7.06 -0.26 -39.55
CA SER A 261 7.67 0.70 -40.47
C SER A 261 6.56 1.63 -41.00
N PRO A 262 6.77 2.94 -41.01
CA PRO A 262 5.75 3.88 -41.48
C PRO A 262 5.51 3.77 -42.96
N ALA A 263 4.26 3.95 -43.40
CA ALA A 263 3.87 3.90 -44.81
C ALA A 263 4.37 5.12 -45.59
N THR A 264 4.46 6.28 -44.94
CA THR A 264 4.92 7.54 -45.54
C THR A 264 5.79 8.27 -44.53
N VAL A 265 6.97 8.70 -44.95
CA VAL A 265 7.95 9.40 -44.13
C VAL A 265 8.50 10.62 -44.89
N THR A 266 8.47 11.76 -44.21
CA THR A 266 9.16 13.00 -44.62
C THR A 266 10.03 13.48 -43.47
N ALA A 267 10.85 14.48 -43.67
CA ALA A 267 11.69 15.03 -42.60
C ALA A 267 10.88 15.59 -41.41
N GLY A 268 9.64 16.04 -41.63
CA GLY A 268 8.79 16.66 -40.61
C GLY A 268 7.53 15.89 -40.23
N GLU A 269 7.15 14.86 -41.00
CA GLU A 269 5.92 14.10 -40.76
C GLU A 269 6.07 12.63 -41.16
N LEU A 270 5.55 11.73 -40.37
CA LEU A 270 5.34 10.35 -40.73
C LEU A 270 3.90 9.90 -40.47
N ARG A 271 3.38 9.00 -41.28
CA ARG A 271 2.04 8.43 -41.16
C ARG A 271 2.12 6.93 -41.01
N LEU A 272 1.41 6.41 -40.01
CA LEU A 272 1.46 5.01 -39.64
C LEU A 272 0.08 4.50 -39.19
N PRO A 273 -0.55 3.60 -39.98
CA PRO A 273 -1.76 2.94 -39.53
C PRO A 273 -1.47 2.01 -38.32
N LEU A 274 -2.30 2.08 -37.27
CA LEU A 274 -2.14 1.19 -36.11
C LEU A 274 -2.30 -0.30 -36.44
N THR A 275 -2.94 -0.60 -37.56
CA THR A 275 -3.08 -1.96 -38.10
C THR A 275 -1.78 -2.50 -38.76
N ALA A 276 -0.78 -1.65 -39.02
CA ALA A 276 0.50 -2.04 -39.63
C ALA A 276 1.52 -2.54 -38.59
N PHE A 277 1.23 -2.47 -37.31
CA PHE A 277 2.10 -2.97 -36.25
C PHE A 277 2.15 -4.51 -36.25
N ASP A 278 3.31 -5.09 -35.94
CA ASP A 278 3.54 -6.53 -35.80
C ASP A 278 2.65 -7.24 -34.79
N ARG A 279 2.08 -6.47 -33.86
CA ARG A 279 1.11 -6.90 -32.85
C ARG A 279 0.16 -5.77 -32.47
N PRO A 280 -1.04 -6.07 -31.95
CA PRO A 280 -2.00 -5.05 -31.53
C PRO A 280 -1.40 -4.11 -30.48
N VAL A 281 -1.54 -2.81 -30.71
CA VAL A 281 -1.14 -1.79 -29.73
C VAL A 281 -2.17 -1.78 -28.60
N ALA A 282 -1.74 -2.02 -27.36
CA ALA A 282 -2.60 -2.02 -26.21
C ALA A 282 -3.13 -0.61 -25.89
N ALA A 283 -4.39 -0.53 -25.45
CA ALA A 283 -4.99 0.72 -25.03
C ALA A 283 -4.28 1.34 -23.81
N GLY A 284 -4.38 2.66 -23.65
CA GLY A 284 -3.79 3.43 -22.55
C GLY A 284 -2.65 4.33 -23.02
N ILE A 285 -2.00 5.00 -22.07
CA ILE A 285 -0.86 5.86 -22.35
C ILE A 285 0.36 4.99 -22.65
N ARG A 286 0.96 5.16 -23.82
CA ARG A 286 2.12 4.39 -24.26
C ARG A 286 3.20 5.34 -24.79
N GLY A 287 4.46 4.97 -24.55
CA GLY A 287 5.58 5.68 -25.16
C GLY A 287 5.68 5.34 -26.65
N LEU A 288 5.89 6.33 -27.49
CA LEU A 288 6.21 6.19 -28.91
C LEU A 288 7.68 6.59 -29.13
N VAL A 289 8.40 5.73 -29.84
CA VAL A 289 9.82 5.95 -30.18
C VAL A 289 10.00 5.76 -31.66
N VAL A 290 10.64 6.73 -32.31
CA VAL A 290 11.08 6.66 -33.70
C VAL A 290 12.58 6.38 -33.72
N THR A 291 13.00 5.44 -34.51
CA THR A 291 14.42 5.08 -34.67
C THR A 291 14.77 4.97 -36.13
N HIS A 292 15.99 5.37 -36.45
CA HIS A 292 16.62 5.10 -37.74
C HIS A 292 17.63 3.94 -37.59
N ALA A 293 17.78 3.07 -38.57
CA ALA A 293 18.89 2.15 -38.57
C ALA A 293 20.16 2.98 -38.75
N VAL A 294 21.13 2.77 -37.89
CA VAL A 294 22.49 3.28 -38.09
C VAL A 294 23.14 2.31 -39.08
N ALA A 295 23.60 2.84 -40.21
CA ALA A 295 24.32 2.05 -41.25
C ALA A 295 25.67 1.57 -40.72
#